data_223ecae91cc3fe2c167f7c97103b0f51
#
_entry.id   223ecae91cc3fe2c167f7c97103b0f51
#
_cell.length_a   1.000
_cell.length_b   1.000
_cell.length_c   1.000
_cell.angle_alpha   90.00
_cell.angle_beta   90.00
_cell.angle_gamma   90.00
#
_symmetry.space_group_name_H-M   'P 1'
#
loop_
_entity.id
_entity.type
_entity.pdbx_description
1 polymer ?
#
loop_
_entity_poly.entity_id
_entity_poly.type
_entity_poly.pdbx_seq_one_letter_code
_entity_poly.pdbx_strand_id
1 'polypeptide(L)'
;MNKKITKWSLEDIETLYRLPFNDLIYKAQTVHRENHDPNKIQVSTLMSIKTGGCPEDCKYCSQSIKYNTDVEIEKLLSVDDVVAQAKAAKESGASRFCMGAAWRNLNDSNLSKIKDMVKAVKDLDLETCLTLGMLKKEQAESLKECGLDYYNHNLDSSEEYYSKVVSTRTYKDRLNTLSYVRDAGIKVCTGGILGLGEENIDRLKLIEVLCNMEEQPESVPMNKLVKIEG
;
A
#
# COMPACT_ATOMS: atom_id res chain seq x y z
N MET A 1 19.24 -8.54 20.02
CA MET A 1 19.49 -9.88 19.46
C MET A 1 19.05 -9.84 18.00
N ASN A 2 20.00 -9.87 17.04
CA ASN A 2 19.65 -9.96 15.61
C ASN A 2 18.97 -11.32 15.37
N LYS A 3 17.66 -11.35 15.24
CA LYS A 3 16.98 -12.53 14.69
C LYS A 3 17.54 -12.72 13.28
N LYS A 4 18.24 -13.82 13.05
CA LYS A 4 18.63 -14.24 11.70
C LYS A 4 17.35 -14.37 10.89
N ILE A 5 17.14 -13.47 9.93
CA ILE A 5 15.99 -13.56 9.04
C ILE A 5 16.19 -14.83 8.23
N THR A 6 15.39 -15.85 8.50
CA THR A 6 15.38 -17.08 7.72
C THR A 6 14.76 -16.72 6.36
N LYS A 7 15.54 -16.84 5.29
CA LYS A 7 14.98 -16.68 3.94
C LYS A 7 13.97 -17.78 3.67
N TRP A 8 12.80 -17.39 3.23
CA TRP A 8 11.77 -18.30 2.79
C TRP A 8 12.05 -18.76 1.36
N SER A 9 12.07 -20.07 1.13
CA SER A 9 12.08 -20.61 -0.22
C SER A 9 10.66 -20.67 -0.80
N LEU A 10 10.56 -20.69 -2.11
CA LEU A 10 9.27 -20.88 -2.79
C LEU A 10 8.60 -22.21 -2.38
N GLU A 11 9.40 -23.27 -2.14
CA GLU A 11 8.92 -24.58 -1.68
C GLU A 11 8.31 -24.52 -0.28
N ASP A 12 8.94 -23.80 0.65
CA ASP A 12 8.40 -23.59 2.01
C ASP A 12 7.06 -22.85 1.96
N ILE A 13 6.98 -21.81 1.15
CA ILE A 13 5.76 -21.00 0.97
C ILE A 13 4.66 -21.86 0.32
N GLU A 14 4.99 -22.65 -0.73
CA GLU A 14 4.03 -23.55 -1.37
C GLU A 14 3.52 -24.61 -0.40
N THR A 15 4.38 -25.15 0.43
CA THR A 15 4.00 -26.13 1.47
C THR A 15 2.97 -25.53 2.42
N LEU A 16 3.15 -24.29 2.89
CA LEU A 16 2.15 -23.59 3.71
C LEU A 16 0.87 -23.29 2.93
N TYR A 17 0.99 -22.83 1.69
CA TYR A 17 -0.15 -22.49 0.84
C TYR A 17 -1.08 -23.69 0.56
N ARG A 18 -0.51 -24.90 0.48
CA ARG A 18 -1.24 -26.15 0.24
C ARG A 18 -1.83 -26.78 1.50
N LEU A 19 -1.59 -26.23 2.68
CA LEU A 19 -2.20 -26.75 3.90
C LEU A 19 -3.73 -26.72 3.82
N PRO A 20 -4.43 -27.67 4.44
CA PRO A 20 -5.86 -27.57 4.69
C PRO A 20 -6.17 -26.23 5.39
N PHE A 21 -7.29 -25.61 5.01
CA PHE A 21 -7.62 -24.26 5.47
C PHE A 21 -7.59 -24.12 7.01
N ASN A 22 -8.14 -25.07 7.73
CA ASN A 22 -8.16 -25.03 9.20
C ASN A 22 -6.76 -25.11 9.82
N ASP A 23 -5.87 -25.92 9.22
CA ASP A 23 -4.48 -26.04 9.70
C ASP A 23 -3.70 -24.76 9.44
N LEU A 24 -3.92 -24.13 8.27
CA LEU A 24 -3.32 -22.85 7.93
C LEU A 24 -3.78 -21.74 8.89
N ILE A 25 -5.08 -21.65 9.15
CA ILE A 25 -5.66 -20.67 10.09
C ILE A 25 -5.12 -20.91 11.51
N TYR A 26 -5.03 -22.15 11.97
CA TYR A 26 -4.48 -22.47 13.28
C TYR A 26 -3.02 -22.02 13.41
N LYS A 27 -2.18 -22.32 12.41
CA LYS A 27 -0.77 -21.86 12.38
C LYS A 27 -0.69 -20.33 12.37
N ALA A 28 -1.48 -19.66 11.54
CA ALA A 28 -1.51 -18.20 11.46
C ALA A 28 -1.92 -17.56 12.80
N GLN A 29 -2.95 -18.10 13.47
CA GLN A 29 -3.38 -17.63 14.79
C GLN A 29 -2.33 -17.89 15.88
N THR A 30 -1.62 -19.00 15.82
CA THR A 30 -0.53 -19.29 16.77
C THR A 30 0.55 -18.23 16.65
N VAL A 31 1.07 -17.99 15.45
CA VAL A 31 2.11 -16.96 15.21
C VAL A 31 1.61 -15.56 15.58
N HIS A 32 0.36 -15.24 15.26
CA HIS A 32 -0.22 -13.95 15.61
C HIS A 32 -0.24 -13.72 17.13
N ARG A 33 -0.69 -14.71 17.90
CA ARG A 33 -0.79 -14.63 19.37
C ARG A 33 0.57 -14.60 20.08
N GLU A 34 1.60 -15.18 19.48
CA GLU A 34 2.96 -15.12 20.00
C GLU A 34 3.61 -13.74 19.82
N ASN A 35 3.15 -12.93 18.86
CA ASN A 35 3.80 -11.68 18.47
C ASN A 35 2.92 -10.44 18.67
N HIS A 36 1.59 -10.59 18.79
CA HIS A 36 0.62 -9.50 18.87
C HIS A 36 -0.49 -9.78 19.89
N ASP A 37 -1.13 -8.71 20.37
CA ASP A 37 -2.38 -8.84 21.11
C ASP A 37 -3.50 -9.33 20.16
N PRO A 38 -4.04 -10.53 20.37
CA PRO A 38 -5.00 -11.16 19.47
C PRO A 38 -6.35 -10.43 19.38
N ASN A 39 -6.64 -9.56 20.34
CA ASN A 39 -7.91 -8.83 20.44
C ASN A 39 -7.79 -7.36 20.01
N LYS A 40 -6.58 -6.92 19.61
CA LYS A 40 -6.34 -5.57 19.13
C LYS A 40 -6.36 -5.52 17.61
N ILE A 41 -7.33 -4.81 17.06
CA ILE A 41 -7.47 -4.61 15.62
C ILE A 41 -7.21 -3.15 15.29
N GLN A 42 -6.36 -2.89 14.27
CA GLN A 42 -6.19 -1.55 13.73
C GLN A 42 -7.30 -1.24 12.73
N VAL A 43 -8.00 -0.13 12.96
CA VAL A 43 -8.99 0.40 12.03
C VAL A 43 -8.37 1.52 11.22
N SER A 44 -8.41 1.38 9.89
CA SER A 44 -7.89 2.37 8.95
C SER A 44 -9.01 2.88 8.05
N THR A 45 -9.10 4.20 7.88
CA THR A 45 -10.01 4.84 6.92
C THR A 45 -9.20 5.37 5.74
N LEU A 46 -9.68 5.11 4.52
CA LEU A 46 -9.05 5.61 3.29
C LEU A 46 -9.91 6.74 2.69
N MET A 47 -9.24 7.83 2.35
CA MET A 47 -9.82 8.96 1.61
C MET A 47 -9.08 9.17 0.29
N SER A 48 -9.82 9.34 -0.82
CA SER A 48 -9.27 9.87 -2.07
C SER A 48 -9.12 11.39 -1.93
N ILE A 49 -7.87 11.88 -1.88
CA ILE A 49 -7.59 13.31 -1.83
C ILE A 49 -7.45 13.92 -3.23
N LYS A 50 -7.34 13.08 -4.26
CA LYS A 50 -7.35 13.47 -5.67
C LYS A 50 -7.82 12.27 -6.49
N THR A 51 -9.00 12.36 -7.10
CA THR A 51 -9.69 11.30 -7.83
C THR A 51 -9.47 11.45 -9.34
N GLY A 52 -9.36 10.34 -10.06
CA GLY A 52 -9.33 10.27 -11.53
C GLY A 52 -8.09 10.89 -12.19
N GLY A 53 -8.00 10.75 -13.51
CA GLY A 53 -6.97 11.39 -14.31
C GLY A 53 -5.55 10.85 -14.14
N CYS A 54 -5.37 9.62 -13.63
CA CYS A 54 -4.07 8.98 -13.53
C CYS A 54 -3.58 8.54 -14.93
N PRO A 55 -2.35 8.89 -15.35
CA PRO A 55 -1.83 8.53 -16.68
C PRO A 55 -1.34 7.08 -16.79
N GLU A 56 -1.32 6.33 -15.69
CA GLU A 56 -0.95 4.91 -15.67
C GLU A 56 -2.04 4.02 -16.30
N ASP A 57 -1.65 2.83 -16.78
CA ASP A 57 -2.53 1.87 -17.44
C ASP A 57 -2.82 0.62 -16.57
N CYS A 58 -2.77 0.75 -15.25
CA CYS A 58 -3.06 -0.37 -14.35
C CYS A 58 -4.43 -0.96 -14.63
N LYS A 59 -4.51 -2.19 -15.13
CA LYS A 59 -5.74 -2.85 -15.62
C LYS A 59 -6.83 -3.07 -14.53
N TYR A 60 -6.49 -2.87 -13.29
CA TYR A 60 -7.42 -2.99 -12.16
C TYR A 60 -7.95 -1.64 -11.66
N CYS A 61 -7.46 -0.52 -12.22
CA CYS A 61 -7.64 0.79 -11.59
C CYS A 61 -8.60 1.67 -12.39
N SER A 62 -9.77 1.95 -11.81
CA SER A 62 -10.76 2.86 -12.38
C SER A 62 -10.30 4.33 -12.46
N GLN A 63 -9.20 4.69 -11.80
CA GLN A 63 -8.66 6.05 -11.77
C GLN A 63 -7.85 6.41 -13.03
N SER A 64 -7.58 5.42 -13.90
CA SER A 64 -6.77 5.59 -15.10
C SER A 64 -7.54 6.31 -16.22
N ILE A 65 -6.87 7.23 -16.90
CA ILE A 65 -7.43 7.87 -18.14
C ILE A 65 -7.38 6.94 -19.36
N LYS A 66 -6.78 5.73 -19.21
CA LYS A 66 -6.67 4.75 -20.29
C LYS A 66 -7.94 3.90 -20.45
N TYR A 67 -8.82 3.95 -19.46
CA TYR A 67 -10.06 3.18 -19.42
C TYR A 67 -11.27 4.12 -19.35
N ASN A 68 -12.36 3.70 -19.98
CA ASN A 68 -13.61 4.48 -19.98
C ASN A 68 -14.45 4.10 -18.76
N THR A 69 -14.06 4.58 -17.59
CA THR A 69 -14.80 4.41 -16.34
C THR A 69 -15.57 5.69 -16.01
N ASP A 70 -16.63 5.58 -15.23
CA ASP A 70 -17.44 6.73 -14.80
C ASP A 70 -16.79 7.58 -13.70
N VAL A 71 -15.46 7.48 -13.52
CA VAL A 71 -14.72 8.22 -12.51
C VAL A 71 -14.41 9.63 -12.98
N GLU A 72 -15.02 10.62 -12.33
CA GLU A 72 -14.76 12.03 -12.60
C GLU A 72 -13.35 12.44 -12.17
N ILE A 73 -12.76 13.40 -12.92
CA ILE A 73 -11.43 13.93 -12.58
C ILE A 73 -11.59 15.11 -11.63
N GLU A 74 -11.15 14.93 -10.39
CA GLU A 74 -11.18 15.95 -9.35
C GLU A 74 -9.82 16.60 -9.16
N LYS A 75 -9.83 17.81 -8.61
CA LYS A 75 -8.60 18.50 -8.16
C LYS A 75 -8.18 17.97 -6.79
N LEU A 76 -6.91 18.23 -6.43
CA LEU A 76 -6.42 17.96 -5.08
C LEU A 76 -7.25 18.75 -4.05
N LEU A 77 -7.81 18.04 -3.09
CA LEU A 77 -8.66 18.60 -2.02
C LEU A 77 -7.90 19.63 -1.17
N SER A 78 -8.64 20.46 -0.45
CA SER A 78 -8.06 21.38 0.54
C SER A 78 -7.58 20.63 1.79
N VAL A 79 -6.72 21.26 2.59
CA VAL A 79 -6.32 20.73 3.90
C VAL A 79 -7.54 20.66 4.82
N ASP A 80 -8.43 21.63 4.79
CA ASP A 80 -9.63 21.69 5.62
C ASP A 80 -10.60 20.52 5.34
N ASP A 81 -10.78 20.15 4.04
CA ASP A 81 -11.59 18.99 3.65
C ASP A 81 -11.01 17.70 4.22
N VAL A 82 -9.68 17.54 4.15
CA VAL A 82 -8.97 16.38 4.68
C VAL A 82 -9.12 16.31 6.20
N VAL A 83 -8.96 17.43 6.90
CA VAL A 83 -9.12 17.52 8.36
C VAL A 83 -10.53 17.16 8.80
N ALA A 84 -11.55 17.65 8.08
CA ALA A 84 -12.94 17.33 8.38
C ALA A 84 -13.22 15.82 8.29
N GLN A 85 -12.74 15.18 7.24
CA GLN A 85 -12.89 13.72 7.06
C GLN A 85 -12.04 12.91 8.07
N ALA A 86 -10.83 13.37 8.38
CA ALA A 86 -9.99 12.72 9.39
C ALA A 86 -10.61 12.76 10.80
N LYS A 87 -11.27 13.87 11.17
CA LYS A 87 -12.03 13.97 12.42
C LYS A 87 -13.18 12.97 12.45
N ALA A 88 -13.99 12.91 11.41
CA ALA A 88 -15.09 11.95 11.29
C ALA A 88 -14.59 10.49 11.34
N ALA A 89 -13.45 10.19 10.72
CA ALA A 89 -12.83 8.88 10.79
C ALA A 89 -12.38 8.53 12.22
N LYS A 90 -11.76 9.48 12.93
CA LYS A 90 -11.35 9.30 14.34
C LYS A 90 -12.56 9.04 15.24
N GLU A 91 -13.64 9.83 15.10
CA GLU A 91 -14.90 9.66 15.83
C GLU A 91 -15.54 8.29 15.57
N SER A 92 -15.36 7.74 14.37
CA SER A 92 -15.78 6.39 13.99
C SER A 92 -14.84 5.28 14.45
N GLY A 93 -13.79 5.60 15.23
CA GLY A 93 -12.87 4.64 15.84
C GLY A 93 -11.64 4.29 14.97
N ALA A 94 -11.37 5.03 13.90
CA ALA A 94 -10.14 4.84 13.13
C ALA A 94 -8.91 5.25 13.97
N SER A 95 -7.85 4.45 13.89
CA SER A 95 -6.53 4.76 14.48
C SER A 95 -5.53 5.22 13.42
N ARG A 96 -5.83 4.97 12.12
CA ARG A 96 -5.03 5.39 10.97
C ARG A 96 -5.91 6.04 9.91
N PHE A 97 -5.40 7.13 9.34
CA PHE A 97 -6.04 7.80 8.22
C PHE A 97 -5.14 7.71 6.98
N CYS A 98 -5.66 7.06 5.93
CA CYS A 98 -4.95 6.84 4.68
C CYS A 98 -5.44 7.86 3.64
N MET A 99 -4.51 8.52 2.95
CA MET A 99 -4.80 9.50 1.91
C MET A 99 -4.22 9.02 0.58
N GLY A 100 -5.10 8.79 -0.40
CA GLY A 100 -4.74 8.32 -1.73
C GLY A 100 -4.94 9.40 -2.80
N ALA A 101 -4.01 9.49 -3.76
CA ALA A 101 -4.14 10.35 -4.93
C ALA A 101 -3.87 9.58 -6.21
N ALA A 102 -4.72 9.80 -7.23
CA ALA A 102 -4.61 9.20 -8.54
C ALA A 102 -3.48 9.85 -9.36
N TRP A 103 -2.23 9.55 -8.99
CA TRP A 103 -1.02 10.04 -9.65
C TRP A 103 -0.08 8.90 -10.04
N ARG A 104 0.68 9.12 -11.12
CA ARG A 104 1.83 8.29 -11.44
C ARG A 104 2.94 8.45 -10.40
N ASN A 105 3.22 9.70 -10.05
CA ASN A 105 4.22 10.10 -9.06
C ASN A 105 3.81 11.42 -8.43
N LEU A 106 4.28 11.65 -7.20
CA LEU A 106 4.11 12.93 -6.53
C LEU A 106 4.84 14.03 -7.31
N ASN A 107 4.13 15.12 -7.58
CA ASN A 107 4.70 16.31 -8.21
C ASN A 107 5.25 17.26 -7.12
N ASP A 108 6.45 17.81 -7.34
CA ASP A 108 7.10 18.69 -6.35
C ASP A 108 6.24 19.93 -6.03
N SER A 109 5.42 20.42 -6.98
CA SER A 109 4.46 21.51 -6.75
C SER A 109 3.36 21.18 -5.74
N ASN A 110 3.04 19.88 -5.55
CA ASN A 110 2.03 19.43 -4.60
C ASN A 110 2.63 19.01 -3.25
N LEU A 111 3.94 18.84 -3.17
CA LEU A 111 4.61 18.29 -1.98
C LEU A 111 4.31 19.13 -0.72
N SER A 112 4.35 20.47 -0.82
CA SER A 112 4.06 21.35 0.32
C SER A 112 2.64 21.09 0.86
N LYS A 113 1.65 21.06 -0.01
CA LYS A 113 0.24 20.84 0.38
C LYS A 113 0.02 19.45 1.00
N ILE A 114 0.69 18.43 0.47
CA ILE A 114 0.66 17.08 1.04
C ILE A 114 1.28 17.05 2.44
N LYS A 115 2.41 17.75 2.64
CA LYS A 115 3.03 17.89 3.97
C LYS A 115 2.09 18.57 4.97
N ASP A 116 1.37 19.59 4.55
CA ASP A 116 0.40 20.29 5.40
C ASP A 116 -0.77 19.36 5.78
N MET A 117 -1.26 18.53 4.83
CA MET A 117 -2.28 17.51 5.12
C MET A 117 -1.77 16.48 6.14
N VAL A 118 -0.53 15.97 5.97
CA VAL A 118 0.06 15.01 6.91
C VAL A 118 0.15 15.59 8.31
N LYS A 119 0.68 16.80 8.46
CA LYS A 119 0.78 17.49 9.77
C LYS A 119 -0.59 17.66 10.41
N ALA A 120 -1.56 18.15 9.66
CA ALA A 120 -2.90 18.40 10.16
C ALA A 120 -3.61 17.12 10.63
N VAL A 121 -3.39 15.99 9.95
CA VAL A 121 -3.90 14.67 10.38
C VAL A 121 -3.14 14.15 11.61
N LYS A 122 -1.82 14.36 11.69
CA LYS A 122 -1.02 14.03 12.88
C LYS A 122 -1.47 14.79 14.12
N ASP A 123 -1.84 16.06 13.98
CA ASP A 123 -2.36 16.89 15.08
C ASP A 123 -3.68 16.36 15.65
N LEU A 124 -4.33 15.43 14.94
CA LEU A 124 -5.51 14.71 15.41
C LEU A 124 -5.16 13.38 16.13
N ASP A 125 -3.90 13.09 16.44
CA ASP A 125 -3.43 11.82 17.02
C ASP A 125 -3.80 10.59 16.16
N LEU A 126 -3.83 10.72 14.85
CA LEU A 126 -4.01 9.61 13.92
C LEU A 126 -2.66 9.20 13.33
N GLU A 127 -2.45 7.90 13.13
CA GLU A 127 -1.40 7.46 12.21
C GLU A 127 -1.74 7.88 10.79
N THR A 128 -0.72 8.30 10.02
CA THR A 128 -0.88 8.74 8.64
C THR A 128 -0.34 7.70 7.67
N CYS A 129 -1.06 7.49 6.56
CA CYS A 129 -0.62 6.67 5.46
C CYS A 129 -0.88 7.40 4.13
N LEU A 130 0.10 7.40 3.22
CA LEU A 130 -0.02 8.01 1.91
C LEU A 130 0.08 6.97 0.78
N THR A 131 -0.69 7.19 -0.30
CA THR A 131 -0.61 6.46 -1.56
C THR A 131 -0.60 7.48 -2.71
N LEU A 132 0.59 7.90 -3.15
CA LEU A 132 0.75 9.01 -4.11
C LEU A 132 1.47 8.59 -5.41
N GLY A 133 1.51 7.29 -5.70
CA GLY A 133 2.30 6.74 -6.78
C GLY A 133 3.79 6.61 -6.43
N MET A 134 4.67 6.82 -7.40
CA MET A 134 6.12 6.74 -7.17
C MET A 134 6.64 7.98 -6.44
N LEU A 135 7.68 7.80 -5.63
CA LEU A 135 8.41 8.87 -4.95
C LEU A 135 9.86 8.94 -5.43
N LYS A 136 10.42 10.14 -5.38
CA LYS A 136 11.87 10.36 -5.38
C LYS A 136 12.37 10.22 -3.93
N LYS A 137 13.68 9.99 -3.77
CA LYS A 137 14.32 9.87 -2.45
C LYS A 137 14.08 11.11 -1.58
N GLU A 138 14.31 12.30 -2.14
CA GLU A 138 14.16 13.58 -1.44
C GLU A 138 12.71 13.85 -1.03
N GLN A 139 11.74 13.35 -1.80
CA GLN A 139 10.31 13.43 -1.45
C GLN A 139 9.99 12.54 -0.27
N ALA A 140 10.52 11.31 -0.23
CA ALA A 140 10.33 10.41 0.90
C ALA A 140 10.94 10.99 2.19
N GLU A 141 12.17 11.51 2.13
CA GLU A 141 12.82 12.20 3.26
C GLU A 141 11.98 13.38 3.76
N SER A 142 11.50 14.23 2.85
CA SER A 142 10.67 15.39 3.20
C SER A 142 9.32 15.02 3.80
N LEU A 143 8.71 13.89 3.38
CA LEU A 143 7.49 13.35 3.96
C LEU A 143 7.75 12.77 5.36
N LYS A 144 8.89 12.14 5.59
CA LYS A 144 9.29 11.69 6.93
C LYS A 144 9.44 12.85 7.91
N GLU A 145 10.12 13.92 7.48
CA GLU A 145 10.31 15.13 8.29
C GLU A 145 8.99 15.76 8.74
N CYS A 146 7.92 15.68 7.95
CA CYS A 146 6.61 16.18 8.34
C CYS A 146 5.77 15.21 9.18
N GLY A 147 6.33 14.03 9.53
CA GLY A 147 5.72 13.07 10.46
C GLY A 147 4.93 11.94 9.80
N LEU A 148 5.14 11.67 8.51
CA LEU A 148 4.49 10.53 7.84
C LEU A 148 4.88 9.21 8.50
N ASP A 149 3.88 8.39 8.86
CA ASP A 149 4.09 7.09 9.50
C ASP A 149 4.24 5.96 8.48
N TYR A 150 3.37 5.89 7.47
CA TYR A 150 3.31 4.82 6.48
C TYR A 150 3.23 5.35 5.05
N TYR A 151 3.83 4.61 4.13
CA TYR A 151 3.61 4.79 2.70
C TYR A 151 3.14 3.49 2.07
N ASN A 152 1.99 3.55 1.37
CA ASN A 152 1.45 2.42 0.63
C ASN A 152 1.92 2.46 -0.82
N HIS A 153 2.57 1.38 -1.24
CA HIS A 153 3.00 1.20 -2.62
C HIS A 153 3.04 -0.29 -2.98
N ASN A 154 1.91 -0.82 -3.43
CA ASN A 154 1.74 -2.24 -3.67
C ASN A 154 2.61 -2.75 -4.83
N LEU A 155 3.07 -4.00 -4.72
CA LEU A 155 3.72 -4.73 -5.81
C LEU A 155 2.70 -5.28 -6.81
N ASP A 156 1.45 -5.40 -6.39
CA ASP A 156 0.28 -5.85 -7.15
C ASP A 156 0.31 -7.35 -7.49
N SER A 157 1.41 -7.88 -8.04
CA SER A 157 1.57 -9.28 -8.46
C SER A 157 3.05 -9.70 -8.40
N SER A 158 3.39 -10.88 -8.95
CA SER A 158 4.78 -11.29 -9.17
C SER A 158 5.48 -10.39 -10.19
N GLU A 159 6.81 -10.36 -10.19
CA GLU A 159 7.60 -9.63 -11.18
C GLU A 159 7.31 -10.10 -12.60
N GLU A 160 7.19 -11.42 -12.80
CA GLU A 160 6.95 -12.04 -14.12
C GLU A 160 5.56 -11.73 -14.67
N TYR A 161 4.56 -11.60 -13.78
CA TYR A 161 3.19 -11.28 -14.19
C TYR A 161 2.94 -9.79 -14.31
N TYR A 162 3.75 -8.95 -13.67
CA TYR A 162 3.53 -7.51 -13.53
C TYR A 162 3.32 -6.79 -14.86
N SER A 163 4.13 -7.12 -15.90
CA SER A 163 4.03 -6.49 -17.22
C SER A 163 2.71 -6.78 -17.96
N LYS A 164 1.98 -7.82 -17.56
CA LYS A 164 0.64 -8.12 -18.08
C LYS A 164 -0.44 -7.23 -17.46
N VAL A 165 -0.14 -6.62 -16.30
CA VAL A 165 -1.08 -5.79 -15.53
C VAL A 165 -0.83 -4.30 -15.74
N VAL A 166 0.44 -3.89 -15.83
CA VAL A 166 0.87 -2.50 -15.99
C VAL A 166 1.99 -2.43 -17.03
N SER A 167 1.88 -1.54 -18.01
CA SER A 167 2.93 -1.33 -19.01
C SER A 167 3.62 0.04 -18.90
N THR A 168 3.01 0.99 -18.22
CA THR A 168 3.51 2.38 -18.12
C THR A 168 4.64 2.57 -17.10
N ARG A 169 4.92 1.57 -16.28
CA ARG A 169 6.05 1.52 -15.33
C ARG A 169 6.50 0.08 -15.12
N THR A 170 7.70 -0.09 -14.60
CA THR A 170 8.29 -1.40 -14.35
C THR A 170 8.06 -1.87 -12.89
N TYR A 171 8.23 -3.16 -12.65
CA TYR A 171 8.28 -3.72 -11.29
C TYR A 171 9.43 -3.12 -10.47
N LYS A 172 10.56 -2.87 -11.12
CA LYS A 172 11.72 -2.21 -10.53
C LYS A 172 11.41 -0.81 -10.00
N ASP A 173 10.55 -0.04 -10.69
CA ASP A 173 10.12 1.29 -10.22
C ASP A 173 9.34 1.19 -8.90
N ARG A 174 8.57 0.11 -8.71
CA ARG A 174 7.89 -0.18 -7.44
C ARG A 174 8.90 -0.43 -6.33
N LEU A 175 9.84 -1.33 -6.57
CA LEU A 175 10.89 -1.67 -5.60
C LEU A 175 11.75 -0.46 -5.24
N ASN A 176 12.12 0.38 -6.22
CA ASN A 176 12.88 1.60 -5.97
C ASN A 176 12.12 2.57 -5.03
N THR A 177 10.82 2.76 -5.26
CA THR A 177 10.00 3.60 -4.38
C THR A 177 9.96 3.04 -2.96
N LEU A 178 9.78 1.71 -2.81
CA LEU A 178 9.78 1.06 -1.49
C LEU A 178 11.13 1.22 -0.78
N SER A 179 12.26 1.13 -1.51
CA SER A 179 13.59 1.39 -0.96
C SER A 179 13.72 2.83 -0.45
N TYR A 180 13.32 3.83 -1.24
CA TYR A 180 13.38 5.23 -0.79
C TYR A 180 12.52 5.50 0.44
N VAL A 181 11.34 4.88 0.51
CA VAL A 181 10.44 4.96 1.67
C VAL A 181 11.12 4.37 2.91
N ARG A 182 11.74 3.19 2.76
CA ARG A 182 12.45 2.50 3.85
C ARG A 182 13.68 3.28 4.31
N ASP A 183 14.50 3.74 3.36
CA ASP A 183 15.71 4.53 3.64
C ASP A 183 15.39 5.84 4.40
N ALA A 184 14.24 6.44 4.13
CA ALA A 184 13.75 7.61 4.86
C ALA A 184 13.20 7.27 6.27
N GLY A 185 13.12 6.01 6.66
CA GLY A 185 12.58 5.56 7.94
C GLY A 185 11.05 5.66 8.03
N ILE A 186 10.35 5.61 6.90
CA ILE A 186 8.90 5.49 6.84
C ILE A 186 8.53 4.00 6.80
N LYS A 187 7.49 3.62 7.54
CA LYS A 187 6.98 2.24 7.52
C LYS A 187 6.35 1.92 6.17
N VAL A 188 6.59 0.70 5.69
CA VAL A 188 6.13 0.24 4.39
C VAL A 188 4.80 -0.50 4.52
N CYS A 189 3.84 -0.11 3.66
CA CYS A 189 2.62 -0.86 3.39
C CYS A 189 2.67 -1.32 1.93
N THR A 190 2.83 -2.63 1.69
CA THR A 190 2.92 -3.18 0.33
C THR A 190 2.38 -4.59 0.27
N GLY A 191 1.63 -4.89 -0.76
CA GLY A 191 0.97 -6.17 -0.95
C GLY A 191 0.56 -6.38 -2.40
N GLY A 192 -0.56 -7.09 -2.63
CA GLY A 192 -0.97 -7.47 -3.96
C GLY A 192 -2.48 -7.55 -4.17
N ILE A 193 -2.83 -7.87 -5.41
CA ILE A 193 -4.21 -8.02 -5.86
C ILE A 193 -4.39 -9.44 -6.41
N LEU A 194 -5.42 -10.12 -5.93
CA LEU A 194 -5.81 -11.46 -6.39
C LEU A 194 -6.94 -11.35 -7.42
N GLY A 195 -6.86 -12.16 -8.48
CA GLY A 195 -7.89 -12.20 -9.53
C GLY A 195 -7.59 -11.33 -10.75
N LEU A 196 -6.34 -10.92 -10.93
CA LEU A 196 -5.85 -10.21 -12.13
C LEU A 196 -5.71 -11.13 -13.36
N GLY A 197 -5.92 -12.44 -13.20
CA GLY A 197 -5.65 -13.48 -14.20
C GLY A 197 -4.32 -14.20 -13.96
N GLU A 198 -3.69 -13.93 -12.84
CA GLU A 198 -2.46 -14.57 -12.38
C GLU A 198 -2.69 -16.04 -11.98
N GLU A 199 -1.65 -16.84 -12.05
CA GLU A 199 -1.65 -18.22 -11.57
C GLU A 199 -1.21 -18.30 -10.09
N ASN A 200 -1.38 -19.48 -9.47
CA ASN A 200 -0.95 -19.70 -8.09
C ASN A 200 0.55 -19.44 -7.90
N ILE A 201 1.38 -19.78 -8.89
CA ILE A 201 2.82 -19.55 -8.83
C ILE A 201 3.14 -18.05 -8.73
N ASP A 202 2.37 -17.18 -9.37
CA ASP A 202 2.55 -15.74 -9.27
C ASP A 202 2.24 -15.23 -7.87
N ARG A 203 1.20 -15.79 -7.22
CA ARG A 203 0.85 -15.48 -5.82
C ARG A 203 1.96 -15.91 -4.86
N LEU A 204 2.50 -17.11 -5.06
CA LEU A 204 3.59 -17.63 -4.23
C LEU A 204 4.85 -16.76 -4.37
N LYS A 205 5.22 -16.37 -5.60
CA LYS A 205 6.35 -15.47 -5.86
C LYS A 205 6.17 -14.08 -5.28
N LEU A 206 4.95 -13.52 -5.32
CA LEU A 206 4.66 -12.26 -4.63
C LEU A 206 4.90 -12.39 -3.12
N ILE A 207 4.41 -13.48 -2.50
CA ILE A 207 4.62 -13.75 -1.07
C ILE A 207 6.12 -13.92 -0.78
N GLU A 208 6.85 -14.66 -1.62
CA GLU A 208 8.30 -14.87 -1.49
C GLU A 208 9.07 -13.54 -1.48
N VAL A 209 8.74 -12.62 -2.40
CA VAL A 209 9.36 -11.29 -2.42
C VAL A 209 9.05 -10.52 -1.12
N LEU A 210 7.80 -10.50 -0.67
CA LEU A 210 7.39 -9.78 0.55
C LEU A 210 8.07 -10.35 1.81
N CYS A 211 8.17 -11.68 1.92
CA CYS A 211 8.79 -12.35 3.06
C CYS A 211 10.32 -12.15 3.10
N ASN A 212 10.95 -11.99 1.94
CA ASN A 212 12.41 -11.93 1.79
C ASN A 212 12.96 -10.51 1.61
N MET A 213 12.13 -9.47 1.73
CA MET A 213 12.63 -8.08 1.83
C MET A 213 13.61 -7.96 3.00
N GLU A 214 14.65 -7.15 2.87
CA GLU A 214 15.66 -6.93 3.90
C GLU A 214 15.02 -6.50 5.23
N GLU A 215 14.07 -5.57 5.15
CA GLU A 215 13.11 -5.27 6.20
C GLU A 215 11.71 -5.58 5.69
N GLN A 216 11.03 -6.53 6.34
CA GLN A 216 9.68 -6.92 5.97
C GLN A 216 8.70 -5.74 6.11
N PRO A 217 7.67 -5.66 5.25
CA PRO A 217 6.67 -4.61 5.37
C PRO A 217 5.86 -4.76 6.65
N GLU A 218 5.57 -3.64 7.30
CA GLU A 218 4.76 -3.58 8.52
C GLU A 218 3.26 -3.82 8.23
N SER A 219 2.84 -3.65 6.98
CA SER A 219 1.46 -3.89 6.56
C SER A 219 1.43 -4.49 5.17
N VAL A 220 0.68 -5.60 5.01
CA VAL A 220 0.58 -6.34 3.74
C VAL A 220 -0.90 -6.44 3.33
N PRO A 221 -1.42 -5.46 2.56
CA PRO A 221 -2.78 -5.55 2.03
C PRO A 221 -2.85 -6.56 0.90
N MET A 222 -3.79 -7.50 1.01
CA MET A 222 -4.13 -8.46 -0.04
C MET A 222 -5.58 -8.23 -0.46
N ASN A 223 -5.76 -7.67 -1.65
CA ASN A 223 -7.07 -7.29 -2.16
C ASN A 223 -7.57 -8.29 -3.21
N LYS A 224 -8.87 -8.54 -3.23
CA LYS A 224 -9.53 -9.26 -4.33
C LYS A 224 -10.01 -8.26 -5.36
N LEU A 225 -9.71 -8.53 -6.65
CA LEU A 225 -10.19 -7.70 -7.75
C LEU A 225 -11.73 -7.68 -7.79
N VAL A 226 -12.28 -6.49 -7.89
CA VAL A 226 -13.69 -6.26 -8.24
C VAL A 226 -13.72 -5.77 -9.68
N LYS A 227 -14.49 -6.44 -10.53
CA LYS A 227 -14.65 -6.01 -11.93
C LYS A 227 -15.50 -4.73 -11.98
N ILE A 228 -15.04 -3.78 -12.77
CA ILE A 228 -15.72 -2.52 -13.05
C ILE A 228 -15.89 -2.43 -14.57
N GLU A 229 -17.01 -1.92 -15.05
CA GLU A 229 -17.24 -1.66 -16.47
C GLU A 229 -16.35 -0.50 -16.95
N GLY A 230 -15.84 -0.60 -18.20
CA GLY A 230 -14.98 0.42 -18.81
C GLY A 230 -13.54 -0.07 -19.19
#